data_f841aaa76dad588b1bd5df5dc8f7e061
#
_entry.id   f841aaa76dad588b1bd5df5dc8f7e061
#
_cell.length_a   1.000
_cell.length_b   1.000
_cell.length_c   1.000
_cell.angle_alpha   90.00
_cell.angle_beta   90.00
_cell.angle_gamma   90.00
#
_symmetry.space_group_name_H-M   'P 1'
#
loop_
_entity.id
_entity.type
_entity.pdbx_description
1 polymer ?
#
loop_
_entity_poly.entity_id
_entity_poly.type
_entity_poly.pdbx_seq_one_letter_code
_entity_poly.pdbx_strand_id
1 'polypeptide(L)'
;VQSSNAASVSIRLQVTAADNSAALDSNTALTGTLVLNDRINALVDHDHTVRQKVTGLNPATTYYYQFVAGTTRSKGGRFKTAPAATATPTQLDFAVLTCQDWSINHWGVYEQLKTESLDFFIHLGDYIYETVGADFQTGVAESRHDGLTLPRGASLGEAAGKYANELTD
;
A
#
# COMPACT_ATOMS: atom_id res chain seq x y z
N VAL A 1 20.37 -1.46 -21.66
CA VAL A 1 21.64 -1.81 -21.00
C VAL A 1 21.31 -2.04 -19.53
N GLN A 2 21.13 -3.29 -19.16
CA GLN A 2 20.95 -3.66 -17.76
C GLN A 2 22.28 -3.40 -17.03
N SER A 3 22.24 -2.55 -16.03
CA SER A 3 23.33 -2.44 -15.06
C SER A 3 23.31 -3.72 -14.21
N SER A 4 24.26 -4.58 -14.45
CA SER A 4 24.40 -5.89 -13.80
C SER A 4 24.88 -5.83 -12.35
N ASN A 5 24.65 -4.72 -11.63
CA ASN A 5 25.17 -4.51 -10.28
C ASN A 5 24.22 -3.71 -9.38
N ALA A 6 22.93 -3.93 -9.47
CA ALA A 6 22.04 -3.46 -8.43
C ALA A 6 22.25 -4.33 -7.19
N ALA A 7 22.96 -3.81 -6.21
CA ALA A 7 23.16 -4.46 -4.93
C ALA A 7 21.78 -4.77 -4.32
N SER A 8 21.60 -5.99 -3.78
CA SER A 8 20.39 -6.34 -3.04
C SER A 8 20.19 -5.37 -1.88
N VAL A 9 19.01 -4.76 -1.79
CA VAL A 9 18.66 -3.88 -0.67
C VAL A 9 18.09 -4.72 0.44
N SER A 10 18.66 -4.61 1.64
CA SER A 10 18.10 -5.27 2.82
C SER A 10 16.97 -4.43 3.40
N ILE A 11 15.76 -4.95 3.34
CA ILE A 11 14.56 -4.32 3.90
C ILE A 11 14.20 -5.05 5.20
N ARG A 12 13.88 -4.29 6.22
CA ARG A 12 13.38 -4.81 7.49
C ARG A 12 11.88 -4.55 7.58
N LEU A 13 11.09 -5.60 7.80
CA LEU A 13 9.69 -5.46 8.17
C LEU A 13 9.58 -5.43 9.70
N GLN A 14 8.96 -4.40 10.22
CA GLN A 14 8.63 -4.24 11.64
C GLN A 14 7.13 -4.34 11.82
N VAL A 15 6.66 -5.09 12.81
CA VAL A 15 5.24 -5.25 13.14
C VAL A 15 5.06 -5.17 14.65
N THR A 16 4.04 -4.46 15.10
CA THR A 16 3.68 -4.33 16.51
C THR A 16 2.16 -4.26 16.69
N ALA A 17 1.67 -4.72 17.85
CA ALA A 17 0.28 -4.53 18.27
C ALA A 17 0.07 -3.24 19.09
N ALA A 18 1.16 -2.54 19.47
CA ALA A 18 1.03 -1.25 20.11
C ALA A 18 0.38 -0.23 19.16
N ASP A 19 -0.42 0.67 19.71
CA ASP A 19 -1.02 1.74 18.89
C ASP A 19 0.08 2.64 18.30
N ASN A 20 0.06 2.74 17.00
CA ASN A 20 0.94 3.56 16.19
C ASN A 20 0.15 4.37 15.14
N SER A 21 -1.05 4.79 15.50
CA SER A 21 -1.88 5.61 14.62
C SER A 21 -1.17 6.88 14.13
N ALA A 22 -0.29 7.45 14.94
CA ALA A 22 0.54 8.58 14.56
C ALA A 22 1.62 8.27 13.52
N ALA A 23 1.92 6.99 13.27
CA ALA A 23 2.84 6.57 12.21
C ALA A 23 2.13 6.34 10.86
N LEU A 24 0.80 6.29 10.85
CA LEU A 24 0.02 6.24 9.62
C LEU A 24 0.24 7.55 8.85
N ASP A 25 0.45 7.44 7.55
CA ASP A 25 0.75 8.58 6.67
C ASP A 25 2.05 9.35 7.02
N SER A 26 2.88 8.81 7.89
CA SER A 26 4.16 9.42 8.28
C SER A 26 5.29 8.38 8.32
N ASN A 27 6.53 8.87 8.28
CA ASN A 27 7.73 8.03 8.39
C ASN A 27 8.21 7.92 9.86
N THR A 28 7.36 8.26 10.81
CA THR A 28 7.66 8.13 12.24
C THR A 28 7.90 6.66 12.60
N ALA A 29 8.95 6.39 13.34
CA ALA A 29 9.28 5.03 13.76
C ALA A 29 8.16 4.42 14.61
N LEU A 30 7.88 3.14 14.39
CA LEU A 30 6.98 2.39 15.27
C LEU A 30 7.52 2.33 16.69
N THR A 31 6.62 2.37 17.66
CA THR A 31 6.88 2.25 19.10
C THR A 31 6.31 0.93 19.63
N GLY A 32 6.72 0.57 20.85
CA GLY A 32 6.26 -0.64 21.51
C GLY A 32 7.03 -1.90 21.12
N THR A 33 6.61 -3.03 21.66
CA THR A 33 7.24 -4.31 21.41
C THR A 33 6.95 -4.80 20.01
N LEU A 34 7.98 -5.10 19.24
CA LEU A 34 7.85 -5.66 17.90
C LEU A 34 7.58 -7.16 17.99
N VAL A 35 6.50 -7.62 17.36
CA VAL A 35 6.20 -9.05 17.18
C VAL A 35 6.93 -9.64 15.97
N LEU A 36 7.38 -8.76 15.08
CA LEU A 36 8.26 -9.10 13.95
C LEU A 36 9.27 -7.98 13.73
N ASN A 37 10.50 -8.35 13.42
CA ASN A 37 11.58 -7.42 13.06
C ASN A 37 12.58 -8.12 12.14
N ASP A 38 12.08 -8.72 11.07
CA ASP A 38 12.85 -9.55 10.15
C ASP A 38 13.46 -8.72 9.02
N ARG A 39 14.63 -9.17 8.56
CA ARG A 39 15.28 -8.63 7.37
C ARG A 39 15.03 -9.54 6.18
N ILE A 40 14.67 -8.92 5.08
CA ILE A 40 14.43 -9.57 3.80
C ILE A 40 15.27 -8.85 2.75
N ASN A 41 15.91 -9.59 1.87
CA ASN A 41 16.64 -9.00 0.77
C ASN A 41 15.73 -8.82 -0.44
N ALA A 42 15.61 -7.61 -0.92
CA ALA A 42 14.97 -7.30 -2.20
C ALA A 42 15.96 -7.68 -3.32
N LEU A 43 15.64 -8.73 -4.05
CA LEU A 43 16.50 -9.28 -5.09
C LEU A 43 16.05 -8.77 -6.46
N VAL A 44 17.00 -8.60 -7.36
CA VAL A 44 16.72 -8.23 -8.76
C VAL A 44 15.82 -9.26 -9.46
N ASP A 45 15.98 -10.54 -9.15
CA ASP A 45 15.17 -11.63 -9.71
C ASP A 45 13.71 -11.60 -9.27
N HIS A 46 13.40 -10.77 -8.28
CA HIS A 46 12.05 -10.53 -7.78
C HIS A 46 11.63 -9.07 -7.98
N ASP A 47 12.14 -8.41 -9.01
CA ASP A 47 11.86 -7.01 -9.31
C ASP A 47 12.06 -6.05 -8.11
N HIS A 48 13.04 -6.36 -7.26
CA HIS A 48 13.31 -5.65 -6.01
C HIS A 48 12.13 -5.62 -5.03
N THR A 49 11.17 -6.53 -5.16
CA THR A 49 10.07 -6.67 -4.22
C THR A 49 10.41 -7.60 -3.06
N VAL A 50 9.73 -7.42 -1.94
CA VAL A 50 9.81 -8.32 -0.78
C VAL A 50 8.43 -8.85 -0.42
N ARG A 51 8.39 -10.10 0.00
CA ARG A 51 7.19 -10.75 0.53
C ARG A 51 7.55 -11.43 1.83
N GLN A 52 6.79 -11.15 2.88
CA GLN A 52 7.00 -11.76 4.19
C GLN A 52 5.69 -12.28 4.75
N LYS A 53 5.69 -13.57 5.10
CA LYS A 53 4.58 -14.14 5.86
C LYS A 53 4.80 -13.82 7.33
N VAL A 54 3.83 -13.15 7.94
CA VAL A 54 3.82 -12.86 9.38
C VAL A 54 2.94 -13.89 10.07
N THR A 55 3.46 -14.57 11.08
CA THR A 55 2.77 -15.63 11.82
C THR A 55 2.80 -15.37 13.32
N GLY A 56 2.04 -16.14 14.11
CA GLY A 56 2.01 -15.99 15.57
C GLY A 56 1.25 -14.75 16.04
N LEU A 57 0.39 -14.22 15.19
CA LEU A 57 -0.44 -13.07 15.53
C LEU A 57 -1.69 -13.50 16.32
N ASN A 58 -2.13 -12.66 17.25
CA ASN A 58 -3.39 -12.86 17.95
C ASN A 58 -4.57 -12.59 17.01
N PRO A 59 -5.68 -13.33 17.12
CA PRO A 59 -6.89 -13.07 16.34
C PRO A 59 -7.57 -11.77 16.75
N ALA A 60 -8.40 -11.21 15.86
CA ALA A 60 -9.19 -9.99 16.05
C ALA A 60 -8.36 -8.79 16.58
N THR A 61 -7.08 -8.73 16.21
CA THR A 61 -6.12 -7.77 16.75
C THR A 61 -5.62 -6.84 15.65
N THR A 62 -5.60 -5.55 15.93
CA THR A 62 -4.99 -4.55 15.04
C THR A 62 -3.49 -4.54 15.22
N TYR A 63 -2.78 -4.55 14.10
CA TYR A 63 -1.33 -4.45 14.03
C TYR A 63 -0.93 -3.28 13.14
N TYR A 64 0.20 -2.68 13.48
CA TYR A 64 0.86 -1.65 12.68
C TYR A 64 2.15 -2.21 12.12
N TYR A 65 2.49 -1.83 10.90
CA TYR A 65 3.71 -2.27 10.25
C TYR A 65 4.44 -1.14 9.55
N GLN A 66 5.73 -1.31 9.35
CA GLN A 66 6.58 -0.37 8.64
C GLN A 66 7.75 -1.10 7.99
N PHE A 67 8.09 -0.70 6.78
CA PHE A 67 9.32 -1.15 6.12
C PHE A 67 10.46 -0.17 6.39
N VAL A 68 11.66 -0.72 6.58
CA VAL A 68 12.86 0.05 6.87
C VAL A 68 14.01 -0.42 6.00
N ALA A 69 14.53 0.47 5.16
CA ALA A 69 15.69 0.25 4.30
C ALA A 69 16.83 1.19 4.75
N GLY A 70 17.85 0.64 5.42
CA GLY A 70 18.91 1.46 6.01
C GLY A 70 18.35 2.41 7.08
N THR A 71 18.38 3.70 6.79
CA THR A 71 17.80 4.78 7.62
C THR A 71 16.44 5.26 7.14
N THR A 72 16.04 4.87 5.94
CA THR A 72 14.77 5.27 5.33
C THR A 72 13.63 4.38 5.83
N ARG A 73 12.50 4.99 6.12
CA ARG A 73 11.29 4.32 6.57
C ARG A 73 10.15 4.60 5.59
N SER A 74 9.32 3.58 5.34
CA SER A 74 8.03 3.80 4.70
C SER A 74 7.08 4.55 5.64
N LYS A 75 5.98 5.03 5.10
CA LYS A 75 4.80 5.37 5.92
C LYS A 75 4.38 4.12 6.71
N GLY A 76 3.81 4.32 7.88
CA GLY A 76 3.22 3.23 8.65
C GLY A 76 1.96 2.71 7.98
N GLY A 77 1.76 1.40 8.04
CA GLY A 77 0.51 0.78 7.62
C GLY A 77 -0.19 0.07 8.77
N ARG A 78 -1.47 -0.25 8.57
CA ARG A 78 -2.30 -0.94 9.56
C ARG A 78 -3.01 -2.13 8.92
N PHE A 79 -3.13 -3.21 9.65
CA PHE A 79 -4.02 -4.32 9.30
C PHE A 79 -4.66 -4.92 10.56
N LYS A 80 -5.77 -5.63 10.39
CA LYS A 80 -6.45 -6.35 11.47
C LYS A 80 -6.50 -7.84 11.13
N THR A 81 -6.19 -8.67 12.09
CA THR A 81 -6.30 -10.13 11.93
C THR A 81 -7.76 -10.57 11.99
N ALA A 82 -8.09 -11.64 11.28
CA ALA A 82 -9.41 -12.25 11.36
C ALA A 82 -9.71 -12.72 12.79
N PRO A 83 -10.98 -12.81 13.18
CA PRO A 83 -11.38 -13.50 14.40
C PRO A 83 -10.88 -14.93 14.46
N ALA A 84 -10.76 -15.51 15.64
CA ALA A 84 -10.44 -16.93 15.77
C ALA A 84 -11.49 -17.80 15.04
N ALA A 85 -11.07 -18.95 14.50
CA ALA A 85 -11.98 -19.84 13.79
C ALA A 85 -13.18 -20.33 14.64
N THR A 86 -13.03 -20.30 15.97
CA THR A 86 -14.07 -20.66 16.93
C THR A 86 -14.91 -19.45 17.40
N ALA A 87 -14.55 -18.24 16.99
CA ALA A 87 -15.31 -17.05 17.36
C ALA A 87 -16.57 -16.92 16.50
N THR A 88 -17.61 -16.36 17.08
CA THR A 88 -18.86 -16.01 16.37
C THR A 88 -19.01 -14.49 16.40
N PRO A 89 -18.40 -13.76 15.46
CA PRO A 89 -18.54 -12.31 15.42
C PRO A 89 -20.01 -11.95 15.13
N THR A 90 -20.53 -10.96 15.83
CA THR A 90 -21.90 -10.47 15.63
C THR A 90 -21.98 -9.44 14.50
N GLN A 91 -20.86 -8.88 14.11
CA GLN A 91 -20.76 -7.86 13.08
C GLN A 91 -19.40 -7.93 12.37
N LEU A 92 -19.37 -7.63 11.10
CA LEU A 92 -18.17 -7.37 10.29
C LEU A 92 -18.42 -6.12 9.45
N ASP A 93 -17.53 -5.14 9.62
CA ASP A 93 -17.57 -3.89 8.87
C ASP A 93 -16.51 -3.92 7.79
N PHE A 94 -16.90 -3.80 6.52
CA PHE A 94 -15.96 -3.85 5.43
C PHE A 94 -16.36 -2.94 4.27
N ALA A 95 -15.37 -2.55 3.46
CA ALA A 95 -15.58 -1.82 2.23
C ALA A 95 -15.33 -2.71 1.01
N VAL A 96 -16.05 -2.43 -0.07
CA VAL A 96 -15.82 -3.04 -1.39
C VAL A 96 -15.40 -1.93 -2.35
N LEU A 97 -14.25 -2.14 -3.00
CA LEU A 97 -13.61 -1.19 -3.90
C LEU A 97 -13.42 -1.82 -5.27
N THR A 98 -13.44 -1.01 -6.31
CA THR A 98 -13.14 -1.41 -7.69
C THR A 98 -12.81 -0.19 -8.54
N CYS A 99 -12.20 -0.42 -9.71
CA CYS A 99 -12.08 0.58 -10.78
C CYS A 99 -11.39 1.88 -10.31
N GLN A 100 -10.17 1.74 -9.87
CA GLN A 100 -9.34 2.83 -9.36
C GLN A 100 -8.57 3.48 -10.52
N ASP A 101 -9.26 4.30 -11.32
CA ASP A 101 -8.60 5.01 -12.43
C ASP A 101 -7.87 6.26 -11.91
N TRP A 102 -6.55 6.19 -11.95
CA TRP A 102 -5.67 7.27 -11.53
C TRP A 102 -5.86 8.55 -12.36
N SER A 103 -6.20 8.41 -13.64
CA SER A 103 -6.23 9.54 -14.58
C SER A 103 -7.43 10.46 -14.43
N ILE A 104 -8.54 9.96 -13.90
CA ILE A 104 -9.81 10.70 -13.80
C ILE A 104 -10.38 10.77 -12.38
N ASN A 105 -9.82 10.04 -11.46
CA ASN A 105 -10.35 9.93 -10.12
C ASN A 105 -9.50 10.69 -9.11
N HIS A 106 -10.09 11.54 -8.30
CA HIS A 106 -9.42 12.29 -7.22
C HIS A 106 -9.21 11.47 -5.95
N TRP A 107 -9.51 10.18 -5.97
CA TRP A 107 -9.37 9.28 -4.84
C TRP A 107 -9.95 9.78 -3.50
N GLY A 108 -10.83 10.75 -3.55
CA GLY A 108 -11.50 11.30 -2.36
C GLY A 108 -12.21 10.24 -1.53
N VAL A 109 -12.63 9.13 -2.14
CA VAL A 109 -13.22 8.00 -1.42
C VAL A 109 -12.24 7.36 -0.43
N TYR A 110 -10.94 7.33 -0.74
CA TYR A 110 -9.94 6.77 0.17
C TYR A 110 -9.73 7.66 1.40
N GLU A 111 -9.78 8.98 1.22
CA GLU A 111 -9.74 9.92 2.34
C GLU A 111 -10.94 9.70 3.28
N GLN A 112 -12.12 9.42 2.75
CA GLN A 112 -13.28 9.08 3.57
C GLN A 112 -13.10 7.72 4.25
N LEU A 113 -12.61 6.70 3.52
CA LEU A 113 -12.36 5.37 4.08
C LEU A 113 -11.36 5.36 5.23
N LYS A 114 -10.39 6.28 5.25
CA LYS A 114 -9.43 6.42 6.35
C LYS A 114 -10.11 6.74 7.68
N THR A 115 -11.27 7.36 7.64
CA THR A 115 -12.04 7.73 8.85
C THR A 115 -12.97 6.62 9.33
N GLU A 116 -13.20 5.60 8.50
CA GLU A 116 -14.09 4.49 8.82
C GLU A 116 -13.41 3.42 9.68
N SER A 117 -14.16 2.82 10.58
CA SER A 117 -13.69 1.70 11.41
C SER A 117 -13.99 0.38 10.71
N LEU A 118 -13.12 -0.01 9.79
CA LEU A 118 -13.27 -1.23 8.99
C LEU A 118 -12.46 -2.39 9.57
N ASP A 119 -13.02 -3.59 9.47
CA ASP A 119 -12.30 -4.84 9.73
C ASP A 119 -11.37 -5.19 8.55
N PHE A 120 -11.85 -4.99 7.31
CA PHE A 120 -11.08 -5.22 6.09
C PHE A 120 -11.72 -4.50 4.90
N PHE A 121 -11.04 -4.54 3.76
CA PHE A 121 -11.63 -4.15 2.48
C PHE A 121 -11.39 -5.23 1.42
N ILE A 122 -12.24 -5.26 0.42
CA ILE A 122 -12.13 -6.14 -0.74
C ILE A 122 -11.96 -5.26 -1.97
N HIS A 123 -10.92 -5.52 -2.76
CA HIS A 123 -10.74 -4.87 -4.06
C HIS A 123 -11.07 -5.86 -5.18
N LEU A 124 -12.10 -5.57 -5.96
CA LEU A 124 -12.62 -6.48 -6.98
C LEU A 124 -11.84 -6.45 -8.31
N GLY A 125 -10.85 -5.62 -8.41
CA GLY A 125 -10.02 -5.48 -9.61
C GLY A 125 -10.01 -4.06 -10.16
N ASP A 126 -9.35 -3.90 -11.31
CA ASP A 126 -9.06 -2.59 -11.91
C ASP A 126 -8.34 -1.65 -10.92
N TYR A 127 -7.34 -2.24 -10.26
CA TYR A 127 -6.46 -1.50 -9.34
C TYR A 127 -5.51 -0.58 -10.11
N ILE A 128 -5.09 -1.01 -11.30
CA ILE A 128 -4.24 -0.25 -12.22
C ILE A 128 -4.90 -0.28 -13.60
N TYR A 129 -4.95 0.87 -14.26
CA TYR A 129 -5.26 1.01 -15.68
C TYR A 129 -3.98 1.32 -16.44
N GLU A 130 -3.63 0.49 -17.43
CA GLU A 130 -2.38 0.57 -18.18
C GLU A 130 -2.36 1.71 -19.17
N THR A 131 -3.53 2.17 -19.57
CA THR A 131 -3.69 3.23 -20.56
C THR A 131 -4.71 4.26 -20.10
N VAL A 132 -4.49 5.49 -20.52
CA VAL A 132 -5.47 6.56 -20.36
C VAL A 132 -6.41 6.51 -21.57
N GLY A 133 -7.59 5.92 -21.39
CA GLY A 133 -8.58 5.75 -22.47
C GLY A 133 -9.23 7.08 -22.88
N ALA A 134 -9.35 7.32 -24.19
CA ALA A 134 -9.99 8.52 -24.71
C ALA A 134 -11.51 8.54 -24.47
N ASP A 135 -12.14 7.38 -24.39
CA ASP A 135 -13.60 7.24 -24.39
C ASP A 135 -14.22 7.39 -23.00
N PHE A 136 -13.46 7.17 -21.95
CA PHE A 136 -13.92 7.31 -20.56
C PHE A 136 -13.58 8.66 -19.94
N GLN A 137 -12.76 9.48 -20.61
CA GLN A 137 -12.25 10.72 -20.06
C GLN A 137 -12.76 11.90 -20.87
N THR A 138 -13.90 12.41 -20.48
CA THR A 138 -14.42 13.67 -21.03
C THR A 138 -13.83 14.90 -20.35
N GLY A 139 -12.94 14.69 -19.39
CA GLY A 139 -12.36 15.74 -18.59
C GLY A 139 -11.04 16.27 -19.08
N VAL A 140 -10.63 17.35 -18.51
CA VAL A 140 -9.30 17.96 -18.63
C VAL A 140 -8.29 17.02 -18.00
N ALA A 141 -7.10 16.89 -18.62
CA ALA A 141 -5.98 16.24 -17.95
C ALA A 141 -5.73 16.96 -16.62
N GLU A 142 -5.97 16.28 -15.51
CA GLU A 142 -5.81 16.86 -14.20
C GLU A 142 -4.42 16.58 -13.66
N SER A 143 -3.85 17.60 -13.08
CA SER A 143 -2.65 17.45 -12.26
C SER A 143 -3.05 16.78 -10.95
N ARG A 144 -2.35 15.72 -10.61
CA ARG A 144 -2.57 14.99 -9.36
C ARG A 144 -1.29 14.80 -8.65
N HIS A 145 -1.36 14.69 -7.34
CA HIS A 145 -0.19 14.45 -6.54
C HIS A 145 1.05 15.14 -7.12
N ASP A 146 1.63 16.04 -6.50
CA ASP A 146 2.86 16.75 -6.91
C ASP A 146 2.88 17.31 -8.36
N GLY A 147 1.71 17.52 -8.92
CA GLY A 147 1.59 18.08 -10.27
C GLY A 147 1.79 17.07 -11.40
N LEU A 148 1.80 15.78 -11.12
CA LEU A 148 1.85 14.76 -12.16
C LEU A 148 0.59 14.78 -13.02
N THR A 149 0.77 14.83 -14.32
CA THR A 149 -0.29 14.78 -15.31
C THR A 149 0.03 13.70 -16.34
N LEU A 150 -0.91 12.77 -16.55
CA LEU A 150 -0.81 11.84 -17.66
C LEU A 150 -1.50 12.42 -18.90
N PRO A 151 -0.81 12.51 -20.03
CA PRO A 151 -1.47 12.86 -21.27
C PRO A 151 -2.46 11.77 -21.67
N ARG A 152 -3.55 12.16 -22.32
CA ARG A 152 -4.51 11.22 -22.87
C ARG A 152 -3.81 10.26 -23.83
N GLY A 153 -4.07 8.95 -23.68
CA GLY A 153 -3.42 7.91 -24.49
C GLY A 153 -2.01 7.53 -24.03
N ALA A 154 -1.61 7.92 -22.82
CA ALA A 154 -0.34 7.49 -22.26
C ALA A 154 -0.21 5.96 -22.27
N SER A 155 1.02 5.48 -22.52
CA SER A 155 1.31 4.06 -22.57
C SER A 155 1.39 3.43 -21.18
N LEU A 156 1.32 2.09 -21.12
CA LEU A 156 1.54 1.32 -19.90
C LEU A 156 2.82 1.73 -19.16
N GLY A 157 3.94 1.94 -19.89
CA GLY A 157 5.21 2.32 -19.29
C GLY A 157 5.15 3.67 -18.57
N GLU A 158 4.43 4.63 -19.14
CA GLU A 158 4.25 5.95 -18.52
C GLU A 158 3.29 5.87 -17.31
N ALA A 159 2.21 5.14 -17.43
CA ALA A 159 1.27 4.92 -16.34
C ALA A 159 1.95 4.17 -15.18
N ALA A 160 2.62 3.05 -15.47
CA ALA A 160 3.29 2.23 -14.46
C ALA A 160 4.39 3.00 -13.71
N GLY A 161 5.16 3.83 -14.42
CA GLY A 161 6.19 4.67 -13.79
C GLY A 161 5.61 5.67 -12.79
N LYS A 162 4.43 6.20 -13.08
CA LYS A 162 3.76 7.15 -12.18
C LYS A 162 3.09 6.47 -10.98
N TYR A 163 2.44 5.34 -11.19
CA TYR A 163 1.92 4.53 -10.09
C TYR A 163 3.03 4.05 -9.15
N ALA A 164 4.20 3.70 -9.68
CA ALA A 164 5.34 3.31 -8.87
C ALA A 164 5.82 4.46 -7.96
N ASN A 165 5.81 5.69 -8.45
CA ASN A 165 6.18 6.86 -7.65
C ASN A 165 5.15 7.14 -6.55
N GLU A 166 3.87 6.99 -6.82
CA GLU A 166 2.80 7.19 -5.84
C GLU A 166 2.77 6.12 -4.74
N LEU A 167 3.24 4.92 -5.02
CA LEU A 167 3.36 3.85 -4.02
C LEU A 167 4.60 4.02 -3.13
N THR A 168 5.49 4.94 -3.46
CA THR A 168 6.73 5.22 -2.69
C THR A 168 6.65 6.49 -1.85
N ASP A 169 5.67 7.35 -2.08
CA ASP A 169 5.35 8.54 -1.29
C ASP A 169 4.30 8.23 -0.21
#